data_a718dd10c05a3b2312b9c01079295469
#
_entry.id   a718dd10c05a3b2312b9c01079295469
#
_cell.length_a   1.000
_cell.length_b   1.000
_cell.length_c   1.000
_cell.angle_alpha   90.00
_cell.angle_beta   90.00
_cell.angle_gamma   90.00
#
_symmetry.space_group_name_H-M   'P 1'
#
loop_
_entity.id
_entity.type
_entity.pdbx_description
1 polymer ?
#
loop_
_entity_poly.entity_id
_entity_poly.type
_entity_poly.pdbx_seq_one_letter_code
_entity_poly.pdbx_strand_id
1 'polypeptide(L)'
;DSPIWVLADKNRIRQVFVNLINNSLKYGKEEGSIEIRFYDLDKNMLIEVADDGIGIENKHLSRLFERFYRVDASRSRDKGGTGLGLSIVKHIIEAHDQTISVRSTIKVGSTFGFTLKKG
;
A
#
# COMPACT_ATOMS: atom_id res chain seq x y z
N ASP A 1 -19.14 7.52 16.12
CA ASP A 1 -18.33 7.56 14.92
C ASP A 1 -19.18 7.57 13.67
N SER A 2 -19.10 8.65 12.93
CA SER A 2 -19.86 8.83 11.70
C SER A 2 -19.15 8.21 10.51
N PRO A 3 -19.88 7.65 9.54
CA PRO A 3 -19.28 7.21 8.30
C PRO A 3 -18.59 8.38 7.59
N ILE A 4 -17.46 8.09 6.95
CA ILE A 4 -16.75 9.06 6.12
C ILE A 4 -16.92 8.62 4.67
N TRP A 5 -17.38 9.55 3.83
CA TRP A 5 -17.64 9.28 2.42
C TRP A 5 -16.52 9.84 1.57
N VAL A 6 -16.13 9.10 0.57
CA VAL A 6 -15.10 9.53 -0.40
C VAL A 6 -15.64 9.36 -1.81
N LEU A 7 -15.07 10.15 -2.73
CA LEU A 7 -15.38 10.06 -4.15
C LEU A 7 -14.38 9.11 -4.80
N ALA A 8 -14.83 7.91 -5.14
CA ALA A 8 -13.93 6.89 -5.67
C ALA A 8 -14.71 5.80 -6.39
N ASP A 9 -14.02 5.09 -7.29
CA ASP A 9 -14.55 3.87 -7.88
C ASP A 9 -14.43 2.75 -6.86
N LYS A 10 -15.57 2.28 -6.38
CA LYS A 10 -15.64 1.30 -5.31
C LYS A 10 -14.84 0.03 -5.61
N ASN A 11 -14.95 -0.50 -6.82
CA ASN A 11 -14.28 -1.74 -7.17
C ASN A 11 -12.78 -1.56 -7.30
N ARG A 12 -12.35 -0.41 -7.85
CA ARG A 12 -10.93 -0.10 -7.98
C ARG A 12 -10.28 0.12 -6.62
N ILE A 13 -10.97 0.81 -5.71
CA ILE A 13 -10.43 1.04 -4.38
C ILE A 13 -10.39 -0.26 -3.57
N ARG A 14 -11.36 -1.15 -3.76
CA ARG A 14 -11.29 -2.49 -3.17
C ARG A 14 -10.02 -3.20 -3.63
N GLN A 15 -9.68 -3.11 -4.92
CA GLN A 15 -8.46 -3.70 -5.46
C GLN A 15 -7.21 -3.10 -4.82
N VAL A 16 -7.20 -1.79 -4.57
CA VAL A 16 -6.09 -1.13 -3.87
C VAL A 16 -5.89 -1.76 -2.49
N PHE A 17 -6.96 -1.87 -1.70
CA PHE A 17 -6.87 -2.47 -0.37
C PHE A 17 -6.40 -3.92 -0.43
N VAL A 18 -6.97 -4.72 -1.32
CA VAL A 18 -6.57 -6.12 -1.47
C VAL A 18 -5.08 -6.22 -1.80
N ASN A 19 -4.60 -5.42 -2.73
CA ASN A 19 -3.20 -5.46 -3.14
C ASN A 19 -2.26 -5.01 -2.01
N LEU A 20 -2.62 -3.96 -1.28
CA LEU A 20 -1.80 -3.47 -0.17
C LEU A 20 -1.79 -4.45 1.00
N ILE A 21 -2.94 -5.01 1.33
CA ILE A 21 -3.03 -6.00 2.42
C ILE A 21 -2.27 -7.27 2.06
N ASN A 22 -2.41 -7.76 0.82
CA ASN A 22 -1.65 -8.93 0.37
C ASN A 22 -0.15 -8.68 0.41
N ASN A 23 0.28 -7.47 0.04
CA ASN A 23 1.68 -7.09 0.13
C ASN A 23 2.16 -7.12 1.59
N SER A 24 1.36 -6.60 2.52
CA SER A 24 1.70 -6.62 3.94
C SER A 24 1.74 -8.04 4.51
N LEU A 25 0.84 -8.92 4.08
CA LEU A 25 0.86 -10.32 4.50
C LEU A 25 2.10 -11.04 3.97
N LYS A 26 2.47 -10.72 2.74
CA LYS A 26 3.60 -11.36 2.07
C LYS A 26 4.94 -11.02 2.73
N TYR A 27 5.10 -9.77 3.15
CA TYR A 27 6.35 -9.28 3.74
C TYR A 27 6.23 -9.02 5.24
N GLY A 28 5.11 -9.39 5.84
CA GLY A 28 4.93 -9.30 7.27
C GLY A 28 5.71 -10.39 8.01
N LYS A 29 5.78 -10.25 9.30
CA LYS A 29 6.39 -11.26 10.15
C LYS A 29 5.31 -12.18 10.70
N GLU A 30 5.71 -13.39 11.08
CA GLU A 30 4.84 -14.34 11.75
C GLU A 30 4.29 -13.71 13.04
N GLU A 31 2.99 -13.87 13.28
CA GLU A 31 2.30 -13.26 14.42
C GLU A 31 2.37 -11.72 14.42
N GLY A 32 2.64 -11.14 13.25
CA GLY A 32 2.65 -9.69 13.11
C GLY A 32 1.25 -9.12 13.00
N SER A 33 1.18 -7.81 12.85
CA SER A 33 -0.10 -7.11 12.73
C SER A 33 -0.12 -6.19 11.50
N ILE A 34 -1.33 -5.96 11.01
CA ILE A 34 -1.59 -4.98 9.96
C ILE A 34 -2.63 -4.02 10.52
N GLU A 35 -2.33 -2.73 10.45
CA GLU A 35 -3.22 -1.69 10.93
C GLU A 35 -3.64 -0.80 9.77
N ILE A 36 -4.93 -0.50 9.69
CA ILE A 36 -5.45 0.44 8.69
C ILE A 36 -5.87 1.70 9.43
N ARG A 37 -5.30 2.85 9.04
CA ARG A 37 -5.53 4.12 9.71
C ARG A 37 -6.14 5.12 8.73
N PHE A 38 -6.98 6.01 9.26
CA PHE A 38 -7.65 7.03 8.48
C PHE A 38 -7.38 8.39 9.11
N TYR A 39 -6.98 9.35 8.28
CA TYR A 39 -6.70 10.72 8.73
C TYR A 39 -7.47 11.72 7.87
N ASP A 40 -8.17 12.62 8.52
CA ASP A 40 -8.92 13.68 7.83
C ASP A 40 -7.95 14.83 7.50
N LEU A 41 -7.77 15.08 6.20
CA LEU A 41 -6.91 16.16 5.71
C LEU A 41 -7.74 17.30 5.13
N ASP A 42 -8.94 17.50 5.63
CA ASP A 42 -9.89 18.52 5.20
C ASP A 42 -10.58 18.17 3.88
N LYS A 43 -9.93 18.37 2.74
CA LYS A 43 -10.52 18.05 1.43
C LYS A 43 -10.35 16.59 1.04
N ASN A 44 -9.34 15.93 1.59
CA ASN A 44 -9.01 14.55 1.31
C ASN A 44 -8.96 13.73 2.59
N MET A 45 -9.11 12.42 2.42
CA MET A 45 -8.79 11.45 3.46
C MET A 45 -7.47 10.79 3.11
N LEU A 46 -6.60 10.64 4.10
CA LEU A 46 -5.40 9.83 3.98
C LEU A 46 -5.71 8.46 4.59
N ILE A 47 -5.46 7.41 3.84
CA ILE A 47 -5.65 6.04 4.30
C ILE A 47 -4.28 5.38 4.32
N GLU A 48 -3.90 4.78 5.46
CA GLU A 48 -2.63 4.09 5.59
C GLU A 48 -2.84 2.62 5.90
N VAL A 49 -2.05 1.78 5.25
CA VAL A 49 -1.96 0.35 5.55
C VAL A 49 -0.55 0.11 6.08
N ALA A 50 -0.46 -0.17 7.38
CA ALA A 50 0.82 -0.29 8.07
C ALA A 50 1.01 -1.73 8.55
N ASP A 51 2.23 -2.26 8.39
CA ASP A 51 2.59 -3.55 8.95
C ASP A 51 3.84 -3.41 9.82
N ASP A 52 4.04 -4.37 10.69
CA ASP A 52 5.20 -4.46 11.55
C ASP A 52 6.17 -5.55 11.08
N GLY A 53 6.27 -5.71 9.77
CA GLY A 53 7.08 -6.74 9.15
C GLY A 53 8.55 -6.39 9.03
N ILE A 54 9.20 -7.01 8.04
CA ILE A 54 10.66 -6.91 7.88
C ILE A 54 11.13 -5.55 7.40
N GLY A 55 10.23 -4.75 6.85
CA GLY A 55 10.59 -3.45 6.29
C GLY A 55 11.24 -3.59 4.91
N ILE A 56 11.51 -2.44 4.30
CA ILE A 56 12.06 -2.35 2.94
C ILE A 56 13.26 -1.41 2.99
N GLU A 57 14.38 -1.85 2.42
CA GLU A 57 15.56 -1.01 2.35
C GLU A 57 15.28 0.25 1.54
N ASN A 58 15.86 1.37 1.98
CA ASN A 58 15.62 2.67 1.37
C ASN A 58 15.92 2.69 -0.13
N LYS A 59 16.91 1.92 -0.58
CA LYS A 59 17.28 1.89 -2.01
C LYS A 59 16.17 1.37 -2.92
N HIS A 60 15.19 0.64 -2.38
CA HIS A 60 14.09 0.09 -3.16
C HIS A 60 12.87 1.02 -3.18
N LEU A 61 12.76 1.96 -2.25
CA LEU A 61 11.53 2.75 -2.08
C LEU A 61 11.14 3.54 -3.32
N SER A 62 12.11 4.10 -4.03
CA SER A 62 11.85 4.88 -5.23
C SER A 62 11.38 4.04 -6.41
N ARG A 63 11.56 2.72 -6.37
CA ARG A 63 11.23 1.82 -7.46
C ARG A 63 10.09 0.85 -7.17
N LEU A 64 9.55 0.87 -5.96
CA LEU A 64 8.55 -0.12 -5.54
C LEU A 64 7.32 -0.17 -6.44
N PHE A 65 6.93 0.95 -7.01
CA PHE A 65 5.72 1.03 -7.83
C PHE A 65 5.98 0.79 -9.32
N GLU A 66 7.24 0.51 -9.70
CA GLU A 66 7.55 0.16 -11.09
C GLU A 66 7.01 -1.23 -11.40
N ARG A 67 6.55 -1.41 -12.64
CA ARG A 67 6.05 -2.70 -13.10
C ARG A 67 7.17 -3.74 -13.04
N PHE A 68 6.83 -4.90 -12.50
CA PHE A 68 7.72 -6.06 -12.37
C PHE A 68 8.91 -5.86 -11.42
N TYR A 69 8.98 -4.72 -10.71
CA TYR A 69 10.05 -4.53 -9.74
C TYR A 69 9.81 -5.41 -8.52
N ARG A 70 10.85 -6.07 -8.04
CA ARG A 70 10.82 -6.90 -6.84
C ARG A 70 12.02 -6.60 -5.98
N VAL A 71 11.78 -6.49 -4.67
CA VAL A 71 12.83 -6.24 -3.70
C VAL A 71 13.78 -7.44 -3.62
N ASP A 72 13.23 -8.64 -3.69
CA ASP A 72 14.00 -9.89 -3.66
C ASP A 72 13.38 -10.86 -4.67
N ALA A 73 13.95 -10.87 -5.86
CA ALA A 73 13.42 -11.67 -6.96
C ALA A 73 13.47 -13.18 -6.68
N SER A 74 14.47 -13.66 -5.94
CA SER A 74 14.59 -15.08 -5.66
C SER A 74 13.56 -15.56 -4.64
N ARG A 75 13.30 -14.74 -3.62
CA ARG A 75 12.32 -15.07 -2.58
C ARG A 75 10.89 -14.85 -3.04
N SER A 76 10.68 -13.86 -3.88
CA SER A 76 9.32 -13.54 -4.34
C SER A 76 8.75 -14.63 -5.23
N ARG A 77 9.59 -15.45 -5.84
CA ARG A 77 9.12 -16.62 -6.62
C ARG A 77 8.36 -17.58 -5.69
N ASP A 78 8.89 -17.86 -4.53
CA ASP A 78 8.26 -18.76 -3.56
C ASP A 78 6.98 -18.17 -2.98
N LYS A 79 6.89 -16.85 -2.97
CA LYS A 79 5.71 -16.15 -2.45
C LYS A 79 4.70 -15.82 -3.54
N GLY A 80 4.96 -16.22 -4.77
CA GLY A 80 4.00 -16.10 -5.86
C GLY A 80 3.74 -14.69 -6.37
N GLY A 81 4.61 -13.73 -6.10
CA GLY A 81 4.39 -12.36 -6.56
C GLY A 81 4.75 -12.16 -8.02
N THR A 82 3.98 -11.34 -8.74
CA THR A 82 4.22 -11.02 -10.14
C THR A 82 5.02 -9.72 -10.33
N GLY A 83 5.10 -8.91 -9.29
CA GLY A 83 5.70 -7.58 -9.39
C GLY A 83 4.76 -6.54 -9.99
N LEU A 84 3.47 -6.83 -10.08
CA LEU A 84 2.48 -5.92 -10.66
C LEU A 84 1.56 -5.26 -9.64
N GLY A 85 1.41 -5.85 -8.44
CA GLY A 85 0.44 -5.39 -7.46
C GLY A 85 0.57 -3.92 -7.10
N LEU A 86 1.77 -3.47 -6.80
CA LEU A 86 1.99 -2.07 -6.40
C LEU A 86 1.88 -1.11 -7.57
N SER A 87 2.29 -1.51 -8.78
CA SER A 87 2.12 -0.64 -9.96
C SER A 87 0.63 -0.46 -10.28
N ILE A 88 -0.18 -1.48 -10.07
CA ILE A 88 -1.63 -1.38 -10.25
C ILE A 88 -2.21 -0.41 -9.22
N VAL A 89 -1.78 -0.50 -7.95
CA VAL A 89 -2.21 0.44 -6.91
C VAL A 89 -1.92 1.87 -7.31
N LYS A 90 -0.69 2.15 -7.72
CA LYS A 90 -0.29 3.50 -8.15
C LYS A 90 -1.16 3.98 -9.31
N HIS A 91 -1.36 3.14 -10.30
CA HIS A 91 -2.17 3.49 -11.46
C HIS A 91 -3.61 3.87 -11.05
N ILE A 92 -4.22 3.07 -10.18
CA ILE A 92 -5.58 3.35 -9.72
C ILE A 92 -5.66 4.67 -8.97
N ILE A 93 -4.73 4.90 -8.03
CA ILE A 93 -4.76 6.11 -7.22
C ILE A 93 -4.50 7.35 -8.08
N GLU A 94 -3.56 7.28 -9.01
CA GLU A 94 -3.29 8.39 -9.91
C GLU A 94 -4.46 8.67 -10.85
N ALA A 95 -5.19 7.64 -11.27
CA ALA A 95 -6.39 7.81 -12.07
C ALA A 95 -7.51 8.52 -11.30
N HIS A 96 -7.44 8.56 -9.97
CA HIS A 96 -8.34 9.32 -9.12
C HIS A 96 -7.81 10.73 -8.83
N ASP A 97 -6.72 11.16 -9.49
CA ASP A 97 -6.03 12.42 -9.23
C ASP A 97 -5.54 12.51 -7.78
N GLN A 98 -5.11 11.41 -7.24
CA GLN A 98 -4.65 11.31 -5.85
C GLN A 98 -3.23 10.77 -5.81
N THR A 99 -2.67 10.68 -4.60
CA THR A 99 -1.28 10.30 -4.42
C THR A 99 -1.14 9.03 -3.60
N ILE A 100 -0.07 8.28 -3.90
CA ILE A 100 0.32 7.09 -3.16
C ILE A 100 1.73 7.31 -2.63
N SER A 101 2.00 6.87 -1.42
CA SER A 101 3.32 7.01 -0.80
C SER A 101 3.66 5.77 0.00
N VAL A 102 4.94 5.63 0.32
CA VAL A 102 5.44 4.55 1.16
C VAL A 102 6.55 5.07 2.05
N ARG A 103 6.56 4.61 3.29
CA ARG A 103 7.70 4.78 4.18
C ARG A 103 7.96 3.45 4.86
N SER A 104 9.22 3.17 5.13
CA SER A 104 9.60 1.88 5.70
C SER A 104 10.90 1.99 6.46
N THR A 105 11.03 1.17 7.49
CA THR A 105 12.25 1.03 8.28
C THR A 105 12.52 -0.46 8.46
N ILE A 106 13.72 -0.89 8.12
CA ILE A 106 14.14 -2.28 8.25
C ILE A 106 13.92 -2.75 9.69
N LYS A 107 13.34 -3.94 9.82
CA LYS A 107 13.02 -4.59 11.10
C LYS A 107 11.94 -3.89 11.93
N VAL A 108 11.35 -2.83 11.40
CA VAL A 108 10.25 -2.11 12.06
C VAL A 108 8.94 -2.31 11.32
N GLY A 109 8.96 -2.15 9.99
CA GLY A 109 7.78 -2.35 9.18
C GLY A 109 7.64 -1.33 8.08
N SER A 110 6.52 -1.42 7.37
CA SER A 110 6.23 -0.57 6.22
C SER A 110 4.84 0.05 6.33
N THR A 111 4.69 1.27 5.81
CA THR A 111 3.40 1.95 5.75
C THR A 111 3.19 2.48 4.33
N PHE A 112 2.12 2.01 3.71
CA PHE A 112 1.67 2.53 2.42
C PHE A 112 0.50 3.47 2.67
N GLY A 113 0.55 4.66 2.09
CA GLY A 113 -0.49 5.65 2.27
C GLY A 113 -1.02 6.15 0.93
N PHE A 114 -2.32 6.36 0.86
CA PHE A 114 -2.94 6.98 -0.31
C PHE A 114 -4.05 7.92 0.11
N THR A 115 -4.33 8.88 -0.75
CA THR A 115 -5.38 9.87 -0.48
C THR A 115 -6.58 9.61 -1.37
N LEU A 116 -7.76 10.01 -0.88
CA LEU A 116 -9.00 10.02 -1.66
C LEU A 116 -9.73 11.32 -1.32
N LYS A 117 -10.40 11.88 -2.32
CA LYS A 117 -11.18 13.09 -2.12
C LYS A 117 -12.41 12.77 -1.28
N LYS A 118 -12.71 13.61 -0.29
CA LYS A 118 -13.92 13.45 0.52
C LYS A 118 -15.16 13.75 -0.33
N GLY A 119 -16.19 12.95 -0.11
CA GLY A 119 -17.47 13.12 -0.76
C GLY A 119 -18.35 14.19 -0.16
#